data_141129fcb69f5bb323d52a7d1c8aaa57
#
_entry.id   141129fcb69f5bb323d52a7d1c8aaa57
#
_cell.length_a   1.000
_cell.length_b   1.000
_cell.length_c   1.000
_cell.angle_alpha   90.00
_cell.angle_beta   90.00
_cell.angle_gamma   90.00
#
_symmetry.space_group_name_H-M   'P 1'
#
loop_
_entity.id
_entity.type
_entity.pdbx_description
1 polymer ?
#
loop_
_entity_poly.entity_id
_entity_poly.type
_entity_poly.pdbx_seq_one_letter_code
_entity_poly.pdbx_strand_id
1 'polypeptide(L)'
;MAIPTKDLGKNNLGLATKPALIVVDMINGFTDPKCPLGSDCEDVVAANCELLDVFRAKGLPVFFTTVVYHNDQQATVFRAKVPALNLLQSGSYWVAVDPKMLRTDNEPLIEKQWASAFHKTDLDSQLRALGVDSLVITG
;
A
#
# COMPACT_ATOMS: atom_id res chain seq x y z
N MET A 1 6.48 -2.39 44.43
CA MET A 1 7.34 -3.18 43.52
C MET A 1 7.52 -2.39 42.24
N ALA A 2 8.72 -2.15 41.82
CA ALA A 2 8.99 -1.44 40.59
C ALA A 2 8.62 -2.33 39.37
N ILE A 3 7.90 -1.76 38.42
CA ILE A 3 7.61 -2.46 37.15
C ILE A 3 8.89 -2.42 36.30
N PRO A 4 9.37 -3.58 35.82
CA PRO A 4 10.52 -3.58 34.92
C PRO A 4 10.19 -2.81 33.64
N THR A 5 10.93 -1.78 33.34
CA THR A 5 10.76 -1.00 32.10
C THR A 5 11.72 -1.42 30.99
N LYS A 6 12.61 -2.33 31.34
CA LYS A 6 13.82 -2.60 30.53
C LYS A 6 13.58 -3.31 29.22
N ASP A 7 12.49 -4.01 29.03
CA ASP A 7 12.35 -4.90 27.88
C ASP A 7 11.25 -4.47 26.91
N LEU A 8 10.56 -3.39 27.23
CA LEU A 8 9.55 -2.84 26.33
C LEU A 8 10.23 -2.11 25.16
N GLY A 9 10.07 -2.68 23.99
CA GLY A 9 10.57 -2.07 22.75
C GLY A 9 12.05 -2.26 22.45
N LYS A 10 12.76 -3.05 23.24
CA LYS A 10 14.18 -3.35 22.98
C LYS A 10 14.43 -4.56 22.11
N ASN A 11 13.43 -5.41 21.97
CA ASN A 11 13.55 -6.58 21.12
C ASN A 11 13.23 -6.23 19.68
N ASN A 12 14.20 -6.45 18.80
CA ASN A 12 14.00 -6.34 17.39
C ASN A 12 13.28 -7.62 16.93
N LEU A 13 12.06 -7.49 16.42
CA LEU A 13 11.29 -8.63 15.92
C LEU A 13 11.91 -9.23 14.66
N GLY A 14 12.67 -8.44 13.91
CA GLY A 14 13.25 -8.88 12.65
C GLY A 14 12.20 -9.27 11.62
N LEU A 15 12.64 -9.59 10.44
CA LEU A 15 11.83 -10.23 9.42
C LEU A 15 11.94 -11.75 9.59
N ALA A 16 10.81 -12.44 9.51
CA ALA A 16 10.77 -13.89 9.54
C ALA A 16 11.29 -14.49 8.21
N THR A 17 10.85 -15.66 7.83
CA THR A 17 11.46 -16.40 6.70
C THR A 17 10.97 -15.89 5.35
N LYS A 18 9.69 -15.50 5.26
CA LYS A 18 9.06 -15.11 3.99
C LYS A 18 8.28 -13.81 4.13
N PRO A 19 8.99 -12.67 4.11
CA PRO A 19 8.32 -11.38 4.13
C PRO A 19 7.66 -11.06 2.78
N ALA A 20 6.58 -10.28 2.82
CA ALA A 20 6.01 -9.64 1.65
C ALA A 20 6.14 -8.11 1.80
N LEU A 21 6.31 -7.43 0.67
CA LEU A 21 6.26 -5.97 0.59
C LEU A 21 4.85 -5.55 0.18
N ILE A 22 4.26 -4.64 0.94
CA ILE A 22 3.01 -3.98 0.57
C ILE A 22 3.31 -2.51 0.32
N VAL A 23 3.17 -2.09 -0.94
CA VAL A 23 3.33 -0.70 -1.36
C VAL A 23 1.95 -0.06 -1.37
N VAL A 24 1.69 0.79 -0.36
CA VAL A 24 0.36 1.35 -0.11
C VAL A 24 0.19 2.65 -0.89
N ASP A 25 -0.77 2.64 -1.82
CA ASP A 25 -1.31 3.83 -2.48
C ASP A 25 -0.28 4.73 -3.17
N MET A 26 0.79 4.15 -3.69
CA MET A 26 1.73 4.87 -4.54
C MET A 26 1.14 4.99 -5.96
N ILE A 27 0.04 5.70 -6.02
CA ILE A 27 -0.75 5.96 -7.23
C ILE A 27 -0.63 7.42 -7.64
N ASN A 28 -0.90 7.70 -8.90
CA ASN A 28 -0.78 9.06 -9.44
C ASN A 28 -1.59 10.09 -8.65
N GLY A 29 -2.74 9.71 -8.12
CA GLY A 29 -3.58 10.60 -7.29
C GLY A 29 -2.89 11.13 -6.03
N PHE A 30 -1.92 10.39 -5.49
CA PHE A 30 -1.18 10.80 -4.28
C PHE A 30 0.25 11.25 -4.58
N THR A 31 0.85 10.77 -5.66
CA THR A 31 2.25 11.09 -6.00
C THR A 31 2.38 12.26 -6.98
N ASP A 32 1.31 12.63 -7.68
CA ASP A 32 1.31 13.75 -8.61
C ASP A 32 0.79 15.02 -7.90
N PRO A 33 1.61 16.07 -7.73
CA PRO A 33 1.20 17.29 -7.06
C PRO A 33 0.09 18.06 -7.80
N LYS A 34 -0.20 17.71 -9.04
CA LYS A 34 -1.34 18.28 -9.79
C LYS A 34 -2.68 17.79 -9.29
N CYS A 35 -2.73 16.65 -8.60
CA CYS A 35 -3.95 16.16 -7.98
C CYS A 35 -4.19 16.88 -6.64
N PRO A 36 -5.42 17.28 -6.30
CA PRO A 36 -5.73 17.84 -4.97
C PRO A 36 -5.38 16.92 -3.81
N LEU A 37 -5.31 15.60 -4.03
CA LEU A 37 -4.89 14.62 -3.05
C LEU A 37 -3.37 14.41 -3.04
N GLY A 38 -2.67 14.91 -4.03
CA GLY A 38 -1.27 14.64 -4.27
C GLY A 38 -0.33 15.63 -3.62
N SER A 39 0.92 15.20 -3.50
CA SER A 39 2.01 16.05 -3.03
C SER A 39 3.30 15.69 -3.76
N ASP A 40 4.30 16.54 -3.64
CA ASP A 40 5.65 16.20 -4.08
C ASP A 40 6.21 15.16 -3.11
N CYS A 41 6.41 13.96 -3.61
CA CYS A 41 6.93 12.83 -2.84
C CYS A 41 8.04 12.08 -3.59
N GLU A 42 8.87 12.79 -4.32
CA GLU A 42 9.99 12.19 -5.07
C GLU A 42 10.89 11.32 -4.19
N ASP A 43 11.21 11.78 -2.98
CA ASP A 43 12.03 11.02 -2.03
C ASP A 43 11.33 9.75 -1.56
N VAL A 44 10.03 9.82 -1.32
CA VAL A 44 9.22 8.65 -0.94
C VAL A 44 9.16 7.65 -2.08
N VAL A 45 8.93 8.13 -3.29
CA VAL A 45 8.93 7.29 -4.51
C VAL A 45 10.27 6.58 -4.65
N ALA A 46 11.39 7.30 -4.52
CA ALA A 46 12.73 6.72 -4.63
C ALA A 46 12.97 5.64 -3.58
N ALA A 47 12.58 5.88 -2.33
CA ALA A 47 12.71 4.90 -1.24
C ALA A 47 11.88 3.63 -1.51
N ASN A 48 10.66 3.79 -2.03
CA ASN A 48 9.84 2.65 -2.45
C ASN A 48 10.51 1.85 -3.58
N CYS A 49 11.11 2.52 -4.55
CA CYS A 49 11.83 1.86 -5.63
C CYS A 49 13.02 1.03 -5.11
N GLU A 50 13.75 1.52 -4.13
CA GLU A 50 14.84 0.77 -3.50
C GLU A 50 14.34 -0.51 -2.82
N LEU A 51 13.23 -0.43 -2.07
CA LEU A 51 12.62 -1.61 -1.45
C LEU A 51 12.12 -2.61 -2.49
N LEU A 52 11.49 -2.13 -3.55
CA LEU A 52 11.02 -2.96 -4.65
C LEU A 52 12.17 -3.73 -5.30
N ASP A 53 13.29 -3.07 -5.55
CA ASP A 53 14.46 -3.71 -6.14
C ASP A 53 14.97 -4.86 -5.28
N VAL A 54 15.04 -4.68 -3.94
CA VAL A 54 15.48 -5.72 -3.01
C VAL A 54 14.52 -6.90 -3.00
N PHE A 55 13.21 -6.65 -2.87
CA PHE A 55 12.20 -7.73 -2.83
C PHE A 55 12.15 -8.49 -4.15
N ARG A 56 12.20 -7.80 -5.28
CA ARG A 56 12.21 -8.41 -6.61
C ARG A 56 13.47 -9.26 -6.83
N ALA A 57 14.65 -8.75 -6.44
CA ALA A 57 15.90 -9.48 -6.57
C ALA A 57 15.90 -10.78 -5.75
N LYS A 58 15.22 -10.80 -4.63
CA LYS A 58 15.09 -11.97 -3.75
C LYS A 58 13.91 -12.89 -4.12
N GLY A 59 13.12 -12.53 -5.11
CA GLY A 59 11.92 -13.28 -5.50
C GLY A 59 10.83 -13.29 -4.41
N LEU A 60 10.81 -12.29 -3.54
CA LEU A 60 9.81 -12.18 -2.49
C LEU A 60 8.52 -11.51 -2.98
N PRO A 61 7.37 -11.84 -2.39
CA PRO A 61 6.09 -11.28 -2.82
C PRO A 61 6.03 -9.76 -2.68
N VAL A 62 5.47 -9.11 -3.70
CA VAL A 62 5.20 -7.66 -3.74
C VAL A 62 3.74 -7.45 -4.07
N PHE A 63 3.08 -6.62 -3.27
CA PHE A 63 1.69 -6.22 -3.44
C PHE A 63 1.61 -4.70 -3.55
N PHE A 64 0.74 -4.23 -4.42
CA PHE A 64 0.40 -2.80 -4.52
C PHE A 64 -1.04 -2.61 -4.10
N THR A 65 -1.37 -1.44 -3.55
CA THR A 65 -2.74 -1.05 -3.31
C THR A 65 -3.10 0.22 -4.06
N THR A 66 -4.36 0.35 -4.39
CA THR A 66 -4.95 1.57 -4.94
C THR A 66 -6.30 1.83 -4.29
N VAL A 67 -6.68 3.09 -4.22
CA VAL A 67 -8.04 3.48 -3.85
C VAL A 67 -8.81 3.75 -5.14
N VAL A 68 -9.92 3.06 -5.34
CA VAL A 68 -10.71 3.18 -6.56
C VAL A 68 -12.20 3.03 -6.28
N TYR A 69 -13.00 3.85 -6.92
CA TYR A 69 -14.45 3.79 -6.82
C TYR A 69 -15.05 3.44 -8.17
N HIS A 70 -15.93 2.44 -8.16
CA HIS A 70 -16.62 1.95 -9.35
C HIS A 70 -18.04 2.51 -9.47
N ASN A 71 -18.59 3.03 -8.36
CA ASN A 71 -19.93 3.62 -8.32
C ASN A 71 -20.07 4.57 -7.13
N ASP A 72 -21.19 5.29 -7.07
CA ASP A 72 -21.43 6.31 -6.05
C ASP A 72 -21.86 5.75 -4.69
N GLN A 73 -22.19 4.47 -4.60
CA GLN A 73 -22.60 3.83 -3.36
C GLN A 73 -21.43 3.32 -2.51
N GLN A 74 -20.22 3.29 -3.06
CA GLN A 74 -19.04 2.79 -2.36
C GLN A 74 -18.48 3.84 -1.41
N ALA A 75 -18.20 3.43 -0.16
CA ALA A 75 -17.54 4.22 0.87
C ALA A 75 -18.12 5.64 1.06
N THR A 76 -19.44 5.76 1.05
CA THR A 76 -20.13 7.06 1.04
C THR A 76 -19.74 7.95 2.20
N VAL A 77 -19.61 7.38 3.41
CA VAL A 77 -19.23 8.14 4.62
C VAL A 77 -17.78 8.64 4.51
N PHE A 78 -16.88 7.79 4.07
CA PHE A 78 -15.47 8.14 3.91
C PHE A 78 -15.31 9.24 2.85
N ARG A 79 -15.96 9.09 1.70
CA ARG A 79 -15.92 10.07 0.61
C ARG A 79 -16.59 11.39 1.00
N ALA A 80 -17.64 11.36 1.82
CA ALA A 80 -18.26 12.57 2.32
C ALA A 80 -17.33 13.36 3.26
N LYS A 81 -16.50 12.66 4.03
CA LYS A 81 -15.52 13.30 4.92
C LYS A 81 -14.31 13.87 4.16
N VAL A 82 -13.96 13.26 3.05
CA VAL A 82 -12.83 13.66 2.21
C VAL A 82 -13.30 13.74 0.75
N PRO A 83 -13.99 14.82 0.35
CA PRO A 83 -14.61 14.90 -0.97
C PRO A 83 -13.66 14.75 -2.16
N ALA A 84 -12.38 15.11 -1.98
CA ALA A 84 -11.39 14.95 -3.04
C ALA A 84 -11.17 13.48 -3.44
N LEU A 85 -11.53 12.51 -2.56
CA LEU A 85 -11.51 11.09 -2.90
C LEU A 85 -12.39 10.77 -4.11
N ASN A 86 -13.41 11.57 -4.40
CA ASN A 86 -14.28 11.37 -5.56
C ASN A 86 -13.54 11.44 -6.90
N LEU A 87 -12.31 11.96 -6.93
CA LEU A 87 -11.45 11.94 -8.12
C LEU A 87 -10.94 10.54 -8.47
N LEU A 88 -10.94 9.63 -7.50
CA LEU A 88 -10.38 8.29 -7.64
C LEU A 88 -11.40 7.33 -8.29
N GLN A 89 -11.82 7.67 -9.49
CA GLN A 89 -12.78 6.88 -10.26
C GLN A 89 -12.07 5.77 -11.04
N SER A 90 -12.74 4.63 -11.18
CA SER A 90 -12.26 3.51 -11.99
C SER A 90 -11.93 3.97 -13.42
N GLY A 91 -10.76 3.55 -13.89
CA GLY A 91 -10.27 3.91 -15.23
C GLY A 91 -9.63 5.29 -15.34
N SER A 92 -9.61 6.09 -14.26
CA SER A 92 -8.95 7.38 -14.29
C SER A 92 -7.42 7.25 -14.15
N TYR A 93 -6.71 8.24 -14.62
CA TYR A 93 -5.25 8.34 -14.45
C TYR A 93 -4.84 8.31 -12.97
N TRP A 94 -5.68 8.86 -12.10
CA TRP A 94 -5.37 9.04 -10.68
C TRP A 94 -5.29 7.73 -9.88
N VAL A 95 -6.00 6.70 -10.30
CA VAL A 95 -6.02 5.40 -9.60
C VAL A 95 -4.91 4.45 -10.05
N ALA A 96 -4.19 4.79 -11.10
CA ALA A 96 -3.10 3.98 -11.61
C ALA A 96 -1.86 4.10 -10.71
N VAL A 97 -1.15 2.99 -10.53
CA VAL A 97 0.14 2.98 -9.82
C VAL A 97 1.12 3.91 -10.54
N ASP A 98 1.86 4.71 -9.78
CA ASP A 98 2.88 5.58 -10.33
C ASP A 98 3.84 4.76 -11.22
N PRO A 99 4.01 5.13 -12.49
CA PRO A 99 4.83 4.36 -13.42
C PRO A 99 6.29 4.20 -12.99
N LYS A 100 6.79 5.06 -12.12
CA LYS A 100 8.15 4.94 -11.55
C LYS A 100 8.32 3.68 -10.71
N MET A 101 7.24 3.10 -10.19
CA MET A 101 7.27 1.84 -9.44
C MET A 101 7.55 0.62 -10.32
N LEU A 102 7.37 0.74 -11.64
CA LEU A 102 7.56 -0.33 -12.61
C LEU A 102 6.81 -1.62 -12.25
N ARG A 103 5.58 -1.46 -11.74
CA ARG A 103 4.74 -2.61 -11.38
C ARG A 103 4.54 -3.52 -12.58
N THR A 104 4.66 -4.84 -12.34
CA THR A 104 4.41 -5.87 -13.34
C THR A 104 3.06 -6.56 -13.08
N ASP A 105 2.53 -7.25 -14.10
CA ASP A 105 1.25 -7.96 -13.98
C ASP A 105 1.30 -9.11 -12.96
N ASN A 106 2.49 -9.61 -12.64
CA ASN A 106 2.69 -10.63 -11.62
C ASN A 106 2.60 -10.10 -10.20
N GLU A 107 2.61 -8.79 -10.02
CA GLU A 107 2.51 -8.14 -8.72
C GLU A 107 1.06 -7.70 -8.52
N PRO A 108 0.33 -8.34 -7.57
CA PRO A 108 -1.08 -8.04 -7.37
C PRO A 108 -1.35 -6.58 -7.06
N LEU A 109 -2.42 -6.05 -7.62
CA LEU A 109 -2.96 -4.73 -7.30
C LEU A 109 -4.26 -4.91 -6.53
N ILE A 110 -4.23 -4.55 -5.25
CA ILE A 110 -5.39 -4.64 -4.38
C ILE A 110 -6.19 -3.34 -4.50
N GLU A 111 -7.41 -3.45 -4.99
CA GLU A 111 -8.35 -2.33 -5.06
C GLU A 111 -9.12 -2.22 -3.75
N LYS A 112 -9.04 -1.06 -3.11
CA LYS A 112 -9.79 -0.78 -1.89
C LYS A 112 -10.61 0.49 -2.03
N GLN A 113 -11.63 0.61 -1.20
CA GLN A 113 -12.51 1.77 -1.16
C GLN A 113 -12.37 2.56 0.14
N TRP A 114 -11.73 1.97 1.15
CA TRP A 114 -11.48 2.56 2.47
C TRP A 114 -9.99 2.67 2.77
N ALA A 115 -9.65 3.16 3.94
CA ALA A 115 -8.25 3.36 4.33
C ALA A 115 -7.44 2.06 4.41
N SER A 116 -8.00 1.01 5.00
CA SER A 116 -7.29 -0.26 5.15
C SER A 116 -7.41 -1.14 3.91
N ALA A 117 -6.27 -1.65 3.44
CA ALA A 117 -6.23 -2.63 2.35
C ALA A 117 -6.74 -4.02 2.75
N PHE A 118 -6.89 -4.29 4.05
CA PHE A 118 -7.47 -5.55 4.55
C PHE A 118 -9.00 -5.50 4.64
N HIS A 119 -9.58 -4.31 4.59
CA HIS A 119 -11.02 -4.14 4.73
C HIS A 119 -11.73 -4.41 3.41
N LYS A 120 -12.57 -5.44 3.38
CA LYS A 120 -13.37 -5.86 2.21
C LYS A 120 -12.53 -6.11 0.95
N THR A 121 -11.36 -6.67 1.12
CA THR A 121 -10.49 -7.15 0.05
C THR A 121 -10.05 -8.59 0.34
N ASP A 122 -9.38 -9.19 -0.61
CA ASP A 122 -8.81 -10.53 -0.46
C ASP A 122 -7.30 -10.53 -0.15
N LEU A 123 -6.76 -9.39 0.29
CA LEU A 123 -5.33 -9.27 0.58
C LEU A 123 -4.85 -10.31 1.59
N ASP A 124 -5.56 -10.49 2.71
CA ASP A 124 -5.19 -11.48 3.73
C ASP A 124 -5.15 -12.89 3.15
N SER A 125 -6.16 -13.26 2.37
CA SER A 125 -6.22 -14.57 1.72
C SER A 125 -5.08 -14.80 0.76
N GLN A 126 -4.72 -13.80 -0.04
CA GLN A 126 -3.60 -13.90 -0.97
C GLN A 126 -2.26 -14.05 -0.25
N LEU A 127 -2.05 -13.28 0.82
CA LEU A 127 -0.83 -13.37 1.64
C LEU A 127 -0.71 -14.76 2.28
N ARG A 128 -1.79 -15.29 2.83
CA ARG A 128 -1.81 -16.62 3.44
C ARG A 128 -1.55 -17.72 2.42
N ALA A 129 -2.13 -17.60 1.23
CA ALA A 129 -1.92 -18.57 0.15
C ALA A 129 -0.45 -18.67 -0.28
N LEU A 130 0.31 -17.58 -0.16
CA LEU A 130 1.75 -17.53 -0.47
C LEU A 130 2.63 -17.98 0.70
N GLY A 131 2.08 -18.25 1.88
CA GLY A 131 2.84 -18.61 3.06
C GLY A 131 3.66 -17.45 3.64
N VAL A 132 3.20 -16.24 3.46
CA VAL A 132 3.84 -15.04 4.00
C VAL A 132 3.74 -15.05 5.53
N ASP A 133 4.84 -14.78 6.19
CA ASP A 133 4.95 -14.81 7.65
C ASP A 133 5.32 -13.46 8.27
N SER A 134 5.58 -12.46 7.45
CA SER A 134 5.88 -11.11 7.90
C SER A 134 5.61 -10.09 6.79
N LEU A 135 5.40 -8.85 7.17
CA LEU A 135 5.08 -7.77 6.23
C LEU A 135 6.05 -6.61 6.40
N VAL A 136 6.49 -6.06 5.28
CA VAL A 136 7.08 -4.73 5.20
C VAL A 136 6.04 -3.85 4.50
N ILE A 137 5.58 -2.80 5.18
CA ILE A 137 4.54 -1.91 4.69
C ILE A 137 5.17 -0.54 4.44
N THR A 138 4.97 -0.03 3.24
CA THR A 138 5.51 1.26 2.78
C THR A 138 4.46 2.01 1.96
N GLY A 139 4.71 3.27 1.71
CA GLY A 139 3.80 4.09 0.90
C GLY A 139 3.71 5.52 1.38
#